data_84b050fc281df0413343324356f9901b
#
_entry.id   84b050fc281df0413343324356f9901b
#
_cell.length_a   1.000
_cell.length_b   1.000
_cell.length_c   1.000
_cell.angle_alpha   90.00
_cell.angle_beta   90.00
_cell.angle_gamma   90.00
#
_symmetry.space_group_name_H-M   'P 1'
#
loop_
_entity.id
_entity.type
_entity.pdbx_description
1 polymer ?
#
loop_
_entity_poly.entity_id
_entity_poly.type
_entity_poly.pdbx_seq_one_letter_code
_entity_poly.pdbx_strand_id
1 'polypeptide(L)'
;DGTYTYFVPDVAYHLSKWQRGYAHAVTVLGSDHHGSLARVKAGLQALDCGIPKGWPDYMLYQMVTVMKGGEEVKISKRAGSYVTLRDLIDEVGRDATRYFLISRKSDSQLVFDIDLARSQSNDNPVYYIQYAHARVCSVLRQAPEKGFTFDLADGLAHLARLDTEHEQILLTELSKYPELVAAAASNLEPHLVAAWLRELANAFHTYYNSHQFLVEDAALRNARLALVVATRQVLKNGLDLLGLGAPEKM
;
A
#
# COMPACT_ATOMS: atom_id res chain seq x y z
N ASP A 1 17.93 41.45 -7.35
CA ASP A 1 18.57 40.98 -8.57
C ASP A 1 17.60 40.89 -9.78
N GLY A 2 16.30 41.20 -9.58
CA GLY A 2 15.27 41.14 -10.62
C GLY A 2 14.77 39.71 -10.93
N THR A 3 15.17 38.68 -10.19
CA THR A 3 14.65 37.32 -10.34
C THR A 3 13.31 37.15 -9.62
N TYR A 4 12.44 36.30 -10.20
CA TYR A 4 11.17 35.97 -9.56
C TYR A 4 11.40 35.04 -8.37
N THR A 5 10.60 35.23 -7.31
CA THR A 5 10.52 34.25 -6.22
C THR A 5 9.78 32.98 -6.66
N TYR A 6 9.86 31.91 -5.89
CA TYR A 6 9.19 30.62 -6.17
C TYR A 6 7.68 30.75 -6.44
N PHE A 7 7.02 31.79 -5.92
CA PHE A 7 5.58 32.01 -6.10
C PHE A 7 5.17 32.13 -7.57
N VAL A 8 5.90 32.92 -8.38
CA VAL A 8 5.56 33.13 -9.79
C VAL A 8 5.77 31.87 -10.62
N PRO A 9 6.88 31.13 -10.50
CA PRO A 9 7.05 29.83 -11.15
C PRO A 9 5.97 28.82 -10.76
N ASP A 10 5.56 28.75 -9.50
CA ASP A 10 4.51 27.83 -9.04
C ASP A 10 3.16 28.14 -9.71
N VAL A 11 2.76 29.42 -9.72
CA VAL A 11 1.52 29.84 -10.40
C VAL A 11 1.58 29.53 -11.89
N ALA A 12 2.69 29.85 -12.56
CA ALA A 12 2.88 29.59 -14.00
C ALA A 12 2.83 28.08 -14.31
N TYR A 13 3.45 27.24 -13.45
CA TYR A 13 3.43 25.79 -13.63
C TYR A 13 2.02 25.20 -13.45
N HIS A 14 1.26 25.66 -12.48
CA HIS A 14 -0.13 25.25 -12.33
C HIS A 14 -1.01 25.73 -13.48
N LEU A 15 -0.82 26.96 -13.98
CA LEU A 15 -1.50 27.45 -15.17
C LEU A 15 -1.22 26.53 -16.37
N SER A 16 0.02 26.08 -16.57
CA SER A 16 0.35 25.15 -17.65
C SER A 16 -0.38 23.81 -17.55
N LYS A 17 -0.61 23.28 -16.32
CA LYS A 17 -1.41 22.07 -16.10
C LYS A 17 -2.87 22.30 -16.51
N TRP A 18 -3.44 23.44 -16.13
CA TRP A 18 -4.81 23.81 -16.50
C TRP A 18 -4.97 23.92 -18.04
N GLN A 19 -4.03 24.62 -18.70
CA GLN A 19 -4.01 24.76 -20.16
C GLN A 19 -3.85 23.43 -20.91
N ARG A 20 -3.21 22.44 -20.29
CA ARG A 20 -3.11 21.05 -20.78
C ARG A 20 -4.39 20.24 -20.58
N GLY A 21 -5.44 20.81 -19.99
CA GLY A 21 -6.75 20.17 -19.83
C GLY A 21 -6.89 19.26 -18.61
N TYR A 22 -6.00 19.34 -17.61
CA TYR A 22 -6.15 18.55 -16.37
C TYR A 22 -7.25 19.14 -15.48
N ALA A 23 -8.41 18.48 -15.48
CA ALA A 23 -9.53 18.83 -14.60
C ALA A 23 -9.19 18.61 -13.11
N HIS A 24 -8.40 17.58 -12.81
CA HIS A 24 -7.87 17.27 -11.49
C HIS A 24 -6.35 17.35 -11.50
N ALA A 25 -5.78 18.06 -10.54
CA ALA A 25 -4.35 18.13 -10.31
C ALA A 25 -4.08 18.08 -8.80
N VAL A 26 -3.31 17.10 -8.36
CA VAL A 26 -2.92 16.93 -6.95
C VAL A 26 -1.42 17.21 -6.85
N THR A 27 -1.05 18.12 -5.96
CA THR A 27 0.36 18.40 -5.65
C THR A 27 0.70 17.86 -4.27
N VAL A 28 1.66 16.95 -4.21
CA VAL A 28 2.13 16.33 -2.97
C VAL A 28 3.31 17.13 -2.43
N LEU A 29 3.23 17.64 -1.20
CA LEU A 29 4.23 18.53 -0.59
C LEU A 29 4.47 18.14 0.88
N GLY A 30 5.59 18.59 1.45
CA GLY A 30 5.80 18.58 2.88
C GLY A 30 4.91 19.62 3.60
N SER A 31 4.62 19.38 4.87
CA SER A 31 3.77 20.26 5.70
C SER A 31 4.35 21.66 5.90
N ASP A 32 5.66 21.83 5.70
CA ASP A 32 6.35 23.13 5.71
C ASP A 32 5.87 24.09 4.59
N HIS A 33 5.27 23.54 3.51
CA HIS A 33 4.68 24.32 2.43
C HIS A 33 3.26 24.84 2.72
N HIS A 34 2.64 24.48 3.85
CA HIS A 34 1.25 24.87 4.19
C HIS A 34 0.97 26.38 3.98
N GLY A 35 1.89 27.24 4.41
CA GLY A 35 1.72 28.70 4.32
C GLY A 35 1.72 29.28 2.90
N SER A 36 2.17 28.54 1.89
CA SER A 36 2.21 29.01 0.48
C SER A 36 0.97 28.66 -0.32
N LEU A 37 0.20 27.64 0.08
CA LEU A 37 -0.90 27.07 -0.71
C LEU A 37 -2.01 28.08 -1.03
N ALA A 38 -2.46 28.82 -0.02
CA ALA A 38 -3.51 29.84 -0.19
C ALA A 38 -3.08 30.95 -1.15
N ARG A 39 -1.79 31.34 -1.11
CA ARG A 39 -1.23 32.36 -2.01
C ARG A 39 -1.17 31.87 -3.45
N VAL A 40 -0.75 30.64 -3.69
CA VAL A 40 -0.71 30.06 -5.05
C VAL A 40 -2.12 29.96 -5.61
N LYS A 41 -3.10 29.48 -4.83
CA LYS A 41 -4.51 29.46 -5.26
C LYS A 41 -5.04 30.87 -5.57
N ALA A 42 -4.74 31.85 -4.74
CA ALA A 42 -5.13 33.24 -4.99
C ALA A 42 -4.47 33.80 -6.27
N GLY A 43 -3.19 33.51 -6.50
CA GLY A 43 -2.49 33.90 -7.72
C GLY A 43 -3.12 33.30 -8.98
N LEU A 44 -3.52 32.04 -8.94
CA LEU A 44 -4.22 31.36 -10.03
C LEU A 44 -5.59 32.00 -10.32
N GLN A 45 -6.34 32.39 -9.28
CA GLN A 45 -7.62 33.09 -9.45
C GLN A 45 -7.42 34.50 -10.05
N ALA A 46 -6.35 35.19 -9.67
CA ALA A 46 -6.04 36.51 -10.18
C ALA A 46 -5.69 36.54 -11.68
N LEU A 47 -5.36 35.39 -12.29
CA LEU A 47 -5.12 35.28 -13.74
C LEU A 47 -6.40 35.33 -14.57
N ASP A 48 -7.56 35.15 -13.97
CA ASP A 48 -8.89 35.15 -14.63
C ASP A 48 -8.96 34.26 -15.89
N CYS A 49 -8.33 33.06 -15.82
CA CYS A 49 -8.23 32.10 -16.92
C CYS A 49 -9.25 30.97 -16.83
N GLY A 50 -10.37 31.15 -16.09
CA GLY A 50 -11.42 30.15 -15.94
C GLY A 50 -11.04 28.98 -15.02
N ILE A 51 -9.98 29.10 -14.22
CA ILE A 51 -9.56 28.06 -13.25
C ILE A 51 -10.58 28.00 -12.12
N PRO A 52 -11.13 26.81 -11.77
CA PRO A 52 -12.10 26.68 -10.69
C PRO A 52 -11.54 27.12 -9.34
N LYS A 53 -12.39 27.75 -8.53
CA LYS A 53 -12.01 28.11 -7.16
C LYS A 53 -11.67 26.82 -6.38
N GLY A 54 -10.48 26.80 -5.78
CA GLY A 54 -10.02 25.66 -5.00
C GLY A 54 -9.05 24.73 -5.75
N TRP A 55 -9.03 24.73 -7.09
CA TRP A 55 -8.04 24.01 -7.88
C TRP A 55 -6.65 24.69 -7.78
N PRO A 56 -5.56 23.94 -7.77
CA PRO A 56 -5.40 22.48 -7.64
C PRO A 56 -5.58 21.97 -6.21
N ASP A 57 -5.70 20.64 -6.05
CA ASP A 57 -5.66 20.01 -4.74
C ASP A 57 -4.22 19.86 -4.24
N TYR A 58 -4.07 19.90 -2.92
CA TYR A 58 -2.79 19.71 -2.27
C TYR A 58 -2.89 18.62 -1.22
N MET A 59 -1.91 17.72 -1.22
CA MET A 59 -1.72 16.73 -0.18
C MET A 59 -0.44 17.04 0.59
N LEU A 60 -0.58 17.34 1.87
CA LEU A 60 0.54 17.67 2.75
C LEU A 60 0.94 16.44 3.57
N TYR A 61 2.23 16.11 3.52
CA TYR A 61 2.82 15.06 4.34
C TYR A 61 3.61 15.64 5.49
N GLN A 62 3.45 15.05 6.67
CA GLN A 62 4.29 15.38 7.83
C GLN A 62 5.73 14.94 7.60
N MET A 63 6.65 15.55 8.34
CA MET A 63 8.07 15.20 8.28
C MET A 63 8.28 13.75 8.71
N VAL A 64 9.19 13.06 8.00
CA VAL A 64 9.57 11.68 8.32
C VAL A 64 10.77 11.70 9.26
N THR A 65 10.64 11.02 10.41
CA THR A 65 11.76 10.75 11.32
C THR A 65 12.34 9.39 10.96
N VAL A 66 13.65 9.31 10.73
CA VAL A 66 14.35 8.05 10.46
C VAL A 66 15.05 7.58 11.72
N MET A 67 14.81 6.32 12.12
CA MET A 67 15.40 5.67 13.30
C MET A 67 16.30 4.52 12.88
N LYS A 68 17.43 4.34 13.58
CA LYS A 68 18.35 3.20 13.44
C LYS A 68 19.01 2.90 14.77
N GLY A 69 19.01 1.65 15.21
CA GLY A 69 19.56 1.25 16.50
C GLY A 69 18.86 1.90 17.70
N GLY A 70 17.57 2.26 17.56
CA GLY A 70 16.80 2.96 18.59
C GLY A 70 17.07 4.47 18.69
N GLU A 71 17.94 5.03 17.84
CA GLU A 71 18.27 6.45 17.83
C GLU A 71 17.81 7.13 16.53
N GLU A 72 17.48 8.41 16.62
CA GLU A 72 17.15 9.21 15.44
C GLU A 72 18.41 9.47 14.61
N VAL A 73 18.35 9.12 13.33
CA VAL A 73 19.38 9.46 12.37
C VAL A 73 19.26 10.95 12.02
N LYS A 74 20.07 11.78 12.70
CA LYS A 74 20.02 13.23 12.54
C LYS A 74 20.39 13.66 11.12
N ILE A 75 19.45 14.30 10.46
CA ILE A 75 19.65 14.93 9.16
C ILE A 75 20.26 16.30 9.39
N SER A 76 21.56 16.46 9.18
CA SER A 76 22.24 17.75 9.27
C SER A 76 22.77 18.20 7.92
N LYS A 77 22.10 19.16 7.28
CA LYS A 77 22.59 19.79 6.04
C LYS A 77 23.99 20.43 6.21
N ARG A 78 24.31 20.87 7.44
CA ARG A 78 25.61 21.50 7.74
C ARG A 78 26.76 20.50 7.95
N ALA A 79 26.44 19.28 8.37
CA ALA A 79 27.44 18.23 8.61
C ALA A 79 27.61 17.29 7.39
N GLY A 80 26.87 17.50 6.30
CA GLY A 80 26.92 16.63 5.12
C GLY A 80 26.32 15.23 5.34
N SER A 81 25.70 14.97 6.49
CA SER A 81 25.03 13.71 6.81
C SER A 81 23.52 13.86 6.67
N TYR A 82 22.97 13.32 5.61
CA TYR A 82 21.53 13.16 5.43
C TYR A 82 21.24 11.80 4.82
N VAL A 83 20.15 11.18 5.24
CA VAL A 83 19.70 9.91 4.65
C VAL A 83 18.90 10.26 3.41
N THR A 84 19.37 9.82 2.25
CA THR A 84 18.63 9.96 1.00
C THR A 84 17.63 8.82 0.84
N LEU A 85 16.64 8.99 -0.04
CA LEU A 85 15.76 7.89 -0.45
C LEU A 85 16.56 6.73 -1.05
N ARG A 86 17.66 7.03 -1.74
CA ARG A 86 18.57 6.02 -2.29
C ARG A 86 19.20 5.19 -1.17
N ASP A 87 19.70 5.83 -0.13
CA ASP A 87 20.30 5.12 1.01
C ASP A 87 19.29 4.18 1.69
N LEU A 88 18.02 4.61 1.86
CA LEU A 88 16.97 3.74 2.39
C LEU A 88 16.71 2.53 1.47
N ILE A 89 16.60 2.76 0.16
CA ILE A 89 16.36 1.67 -0.80
C ILE A 89 17.54 0.68 -0.80
N ASP A 90 18.76 1.17 -0.73
CA ASP A 90 19.95 0.34 -0.74
C ASP A 90 20.09 -0.45 0.58
N GLU A 91 19.60 0.09 1.70
CA GLU A 91 19.69 -0.55 3.02
C GLU A 91 18.53 -1.52 3.31
N VAL A 92 17.30 -1.17 3.02
CA VAL A 92 16.11 -1.98 3.38
C VAL A 92 15.39 -2.59 2.18
N GLY A 93 15.78 -2.22 0.97
CA GLY A 93 15.14 -2.63 -0.28
C GLY A 93 13.93 -1.78 -0.67
N ARG A 94 13.54 -1.90 -1.94
CA ARG A 94 12.46 -1.12 -2.55
C ARG A 94 11.12 -1.32 -1.85
N ASP A 95 10.75 -2.56 -1.59
CA ASP A 95 9.41 -2.89 -1.10
C ASP A 95 9.19 -2.40 0.34
N ALA A 96 10.18 -2.61 1.23
CA ALA A 96 10.10 -2.08 2.58
C ALA A 96 10.07 -0.56 2.57
N THR A 97 10.95 0.10 1.79
CA THR A 97 10.94 1.57 1.67
C THR A 97 9.57 2.09 1.23
N ARG A 98 8.97 1.53 0.16
CA ARG A 98 7.65 1.94 -0.32
C ARG A 98 6.56 1.72 0.71
N TYR A 99 6.49 0.51 1.27
CA TYR A 99 5.43 0.18 2.24
C TYR A 99 5.47 1.12 3.45
N PHE A 100 6.62 1.26 4.09
CA PHE A 100 6.74 2.10 5.29
C PHE A 100 6.39 3.56 5.02
N LEU A 101 6.81 4.13 3.87
CA LEU A 101 6.51 5.52 3.52
C LEU A 101 5.03 5.77 3.22
N ILE A 102 4.28 4.78 2.74
CA ILE A 102 2.85 4.94 2.42
C ILE A 102 1.91 4.34 3.47
N SER A 103 2.42 3.69 4.50
CA SER A 103 1.61 2.98 5.51
C SER A 103 0.92 3.91 6.51
N ARG A 104 1.22 5.21 6.48
CA ARG A 104 0.64 6.22 7.37
C ARG A 104 -0.16 7.25 6.58
N LYS A 105 -1.21 7.78 7.22
CA LYS A 105 -1.97 8.90 6.70
C LYS A 105 -1.06 10.12 6.53
N SER A 106 -1.28 10.92 5.50
CA SER A 106 -0.42 12.05 5.15
C SER A 106 -0.26 13.09 6.27
N ASP A 107 -1.30 13.31 7.09
CA ASP A 107 -1.30 14.24 8.20
C ASP A 107 -0.70 13.69 9.50
N SER A 108 -0.31 12.41 9.51
CA SER A 108 0.28 11.73 10.66
C SER A 108 1.80 11.66 10.54
N GLN A 109 2.49 11.91 11.64
CA GLN A 109 3.96 11.77 11.67
C GLN A 109 4.37 10.32 11.43
N LEU A 110 5.32 10.13 10.53
CA LEU A 110 5.91 8.84 10.21
C LEU A 110 7.28 8.69 10.88
N VAL A 111 7.45 7.63 11.64
CA VAL A 111 8.76 7.14 12.09
C VAL A 111 9.14 5.97 11.19
N PHE A 112 10.20 6.13 10.41
CA PHE A 112 10.78 5.08 9.58
C PHE A 112 11.88 4.38 10.36
N ASP A 113 11.59 3.20 10.87
CA ASP A 113 12.53 2.36 11.61
C ASP A 113 13.26 1.42 10.63
N ILE A 114 14.56 1.67 10.43
CA ILE A 114 15.40 0.89 9.51
C ILE A 114 15.53 -0.56 9.98
N ASP A 115 15.68 -0.78 11.28
CA ASP A 115 15.91 -2.12 11.82
C ASP A 115 14.65 -2.98 11.66
N LEU A 116 13.47 -2.40 11.94
CA LEU A 116 12.19 -3.05 11.68
C LEU A 116 12.01 -3.34 10.17
N ALA A 117 12.30 -2.36 9.31
CA ALA A 117 12.14 -2.49 7.87
C ALA A 117 13.05 -3.57 7.24
N ARG A 118 14.21 -3.87 7.87
CA ARG A 118 15.13 -4.95 7.47
C ARG A 118 14.75 -6.31 8.02
N SER A 119 13.97 -6.36 9.09
CA SER A 119 13.70 -7.62 9.79
C SER A 119 12.88 -8.58 8.91
N GLN A 120 13.26 -9.85 8.92
CA GLN A 120 12.53 -10.95 8.30
C GLN A 120 11.67 -11.66 9.37
N SER A 121 10.81 -10.90 10.02
CA SER A 121 9.94 -11.36 11.10
C SER A 121 8.50 -10.91 10.90
N ASN A 122 7.59 -11.49 11.66
CA ASN A 122 6.17 -11.11 11.64
C ASN A 122 5.93 -9.67 12.11
N ASP A 123 6.90 -9.05 12.78
CA ASP A 123 6.80 -7.66 13.21
C ASP A 123 6.94 -6.69 12.03
N ASN A 124 7.67 -7.10 10.97
CA ASN A 124 7.78 -6.35 9.74
C ASN A 124 6.51 -6.56 8.88
N PRO A 125 5.65 -5.54 8.74
CA PRO A 125 4.36 -5.71 8.09
C PRO A 125 4.47 -6.05 6.60
N VAL A 126 5.48 -5.55 5.88
CA VAL A 126 5.65 -5.90 4.47
C VAL A 126 6.08 -7.36 4.31
N TYR A 127 7.02 -7.80 5.15
CA TYR A 127 7.43 -9.21 5.19
C TYR A 127 6.24 -10.13 5.49
N TYR A 128 5.43 -9.76 6.49
CA TYR A 128 4.25 -10.52 6.91
C TYR A 128 3.21 -10.68 5.79
N ILE A 129 2.94 -9.62 5.03
CA ILE A 129 2.01 -9.65 3.89
C ILE A 129 2.59 -10.50 2.75
N GLN A 130 3.86 -10.30 2.41
CA GLN A 130 4.53 -11.08 1.35
C GLN A 130 4.61 -12.56 1.72
N TYR A 131 4.83 -12.87 3.00
CA TYR A 131 4.83 -14.24 3.50
C TYR A 131 3.45 -14.90 3.40
N ALA A 132 2.35 -14.17 3.60
CA ALA A 132 1.02 -14.68 3.34
C ALA A 132 0.87 -15.09 1.86
N HIS A 133 1.30 -14.26 0.91
CA HIS A 133 1.27 -14.60 -0.52
C HIS A 133 2.12 -15.83 -0.84
N ALA A 134 3.34 -15.93 -0.30
CA ALA A 134 4.21 -17.09 -0.49
C ALA A 134 3.60 -18.39 0.08
N ARG A 135 2.95 -18.33 1.25
CA ARG A 135 2.22 -19.47 1.85
C ARG A 135 1.05 -19.91 0.98
N VAL A 136 0.24 -18.97 0.47
CA VAL A 136 -0.85 -19.27 -0.48
C VAL A 136 -0.32 -20.03 -1.70
N CYS A 137 0.76 -19.52 -2.31
CA CYS A 137 1.40 -20.20 -3.44
C CYS A 137 1.93 -21.59 -3.06
N SER A 138 2.42 -21.76 -1.83
CA SER A 138 2.90 -23.04 -1.33
C SER A 138 1.77 -24.08 -1.22
N VAL A 139 0.58 -23.70 -0.72
CA VAL A 139 -0.59 -24.60 -0.65
C VAL A 139 -0.95 -25.11 -2.05
N LEU A 140 -0.98 -24.19 -3.04
CA LEU A 140 -1.34 -24.55 -4.42
C LEU A 140 -0.30 -25.46 -5.08
N ARG A 141 1.00 -25.29 -4.78
CA ARG A 141 2.05 -26.19 -5.27
C ARG A 141 2.00 -27.57 -4.62
N GLN A 142 1.69 -27.63 -3.33
CA GLN A 142 1.61 -28.92 -2.61
C GLN A 142 0.45 -29.81 -3.06
N ALA A 143 -0.63 -29.24 -3.62
CA ALA A 143 -1.78 -30.04 -4.05
C ALA A 143 -1.38 -31.13 -5.07
N PRO A 144 -0.77 -30.82 -6.22
CA PRO A 144 -0.34 -31.86 -7.17
C PRO A 144 0.80 -32.72 -6.62
N GLU A 145 1.70 -32.19 -5.77
CA GLU A 145 2.78 -32.97 -5.14
C GLU A 145 2.22 -34.10 -4.24
N LYS A 146 1.07 -33.85 -3.62
CA LYS A 146 0.35 -34.82 -2.79
C LYS A 146 -0.67 -35.66 -3.57
N GLY A 147 -0.69 -35.55 -4.90
CA GLY A 147 -1.59 -36.33 -5.76
C GLY A 147 -3.03 -35.78 -5.83
N PHE A 148 -3.29 -34.59 -5.32
CA PHE A 148 -4.60 -33.97 -5.40
C PHE A 148 -4.73 -33.12 -6.68
N THR A 149 -5.87 -33.27 -7.35
CA THR A 149 -6.28 -32.38 -8.42
C THR A 149 -7.13 -31.27 -7.86
N PHE A 150 -7.03 -30.08 -8.45
CA PHE A 150 -7.88 -28.93 -8.13
C PHE A 150 -8.79 -28.61 -9.31
N ASP A 151 -10.08 -28.57 -9.04
CA ASP A 151 -11.11 -28.11 -9.97
C ASP A 151 -11.78 -26.86 -9.40
N LEU A 152 -11.57 -25.72 -10.07
CA LEU A 152 -12.14 -24.44 -9.65
C LEU A 152 -13.67 -24.42 -9.78
N ALA A 153 -14.23 -25.04 -10.84
CA ALA A 153 -15.68 -25.04 -11.04
C ALA A 153 -16.37 -25.86 -9.95
N ASP A 154 -15.81 -27.01 -9.59
CA ASP A 154 -16.29 -27.82 -8.46
C ASP A 154 -16.15 -27.04 -7.13
N GLY A 155 -15.01 -26.37 -6.93
CA GLY A 155 -14.79 -25.55 -5.74
C GLY A 155 -15.83 -24.43 -5.59
N LEU A 156 -16.15 -23.73 -6.68
CA LEU A 156 -17.18 -22.68 -6.70
C LEU A 156 -18.59 -23.23 -6.45
N ALA A 157 -18.89 -24.44 -6.92
CA ALA A 157 -20.18 -25.11 -6.66
C ALA A 157 -20.35 -25.53 -5.18
N HIS A 158 -19.25 -25.68 -4.46
CA HIS A 158 -19.24 -26.15 -3.06
C HIS A 158 -18.83 -25.10 -2.03
N LEU A 159 -18.89 -23.79 -2.35
CA LEU A 159 -18.53 -22.70 -1.42
C LEU A 159 -19.34 -22.73 -0.11
N ALA A 160 -20.56 -23.27 -0.13
CA ALA A 160 -21.37 -23.45 1.09
C ALA A 160 -20.73 -24.39 2.13
N ARG A 161 -19.69 -25.15 1.75
CA ARG A 161 -18.91 -26.00 2.65
C ARG A 161 -17.86 -25.23 3.47
N LEU A 162 -17.64 -23.94 3.15
CA LEU A 162 -16.75 -23.05 3.87
C LEU A 162 -17.51 -22.44 5.06
N ASP A 163 -17.74 -23.20 6.11
CA ASP A 163 -18.62 -22.87 7.23
C ASP A 163 -17.88 -22.59 8.56
N THR A 164 -16.56 -22.79 8.58
CA THR A 164 -15.77 -22.50 9.77
C THR A 164 -15.57 -20.99 9.97
N GLU A 165 -15.41 -20.57 11.23
CA GLU A 165 -15.19 -19.16 11.58
C GLU A 165 -14.05 -18.51 10.77
N HIS A 166 -12.91 -19.22 10.63
CA HIS A 166 -11.75 -18.69 9.90
C HIS A 166 -12.02 -18.51 8.40
N GLU A 167 -12.80 -19.42 7.80
CA GLU A 167 -13.22 -19.32 6.40
C GLU A 167 -14.14 -18.13 6.20
N GLN A 168 -15.10 -17.91 7.11
CA GLN A 168 -16.03 -16.78 7.06
C GLN A 168 -15.33 -15.44 7.27
N ILE A 169 -14.36 -15.37 8.19
CA ILE A 169 -13.52 -14.18 8.39
C ILE A 169 -12.76 -13.85 7.12
N LEU A 170 -12.08 -14.83 6.50
CA LEU A 170 -11.32 -14.62 5.28
C LEU A 170 -12.19 -14.19 4.10
N LEU A 171 -13.37 -14.80 3.92
CA LEU A 171 -14.36 -14.39 2.92
C LEU A 171 -14.81 -12.94 3.13
N THR A 172 -15.06 -12.57 4.39
CA THR A 172 -15.46 -11.20 4.75
C THR A 172 -14.35 -10.20 4.43
N GLU A 173 -13.09 -10.52 4.75
CA GLU A 173 -11.97 -9.63 4.40
C GLU A 173 -11.81 -9.47 2.88
N LEU A 174 -11.94 -10.55 2.12
CA LEU A 174 -11.87 -10.48 0.65
C LEU A 174 -12.98 -9.63 0.05
N SER A 175 -14.20 -9.70 0.61
CA SER A 175 -15.35 -8.94 0.11
C SER A 175 -15.22 -7.42 0.23
N LYS A 176 -14.38 -6.93 1.17
CA LYS A 176 -14.12 -5.50 1.38
C LYS A 176 -13.28 -4.85 0.27
N TYR A 177 -12.55 -5.65 -0.52
CA TYR A 177 -11.53 -5.14 -1.44
C TYR A 177 -12.02 -4.08 -2.44
N PRO A 178 -13.14 -4.28 -3.17
CA PRO A 178 -13.59 -3.32 -4.17
C PRO A 178 -13.92 -1.94 -3.57
N GLU A 179 -14.66 -1.93 -2.47
CA GLU A 179 -15.05 -0.70 -1.78
C GLU A 179 -13.85 0.00 -1.14
N LEU A 180 -12.93 -0.76 -0.57
CA LEU A 180 -11.69 -0.24 -0.01
C LEU A 180 -10.86 0.48 -1.07
N VAL A 181 -10.66 -0.13 -2.24
CA VAL A 181 -9.88 0.49 -3.33
C VAL A 181 -10.57 1.77 -3.82
N ALA A 182 -11.90 1.74 -3.98
CA ALA A 182 -12.66 2.91 -4.37
C ALA A 182 -12.54 4.05 -3.34
N ALA A 183 -12.65 3.74 -2.05
CA ALA A 183 -12.50 4.71 -0.98
C ALA A 183 -11.07 5.28 -0.91
N ALA A 184 -10.05 4.41 -0.98
CA ALA A 184 -8.65 4.82 -0.98
C ALA A 184 -8.32 5.75 -2.15
N ALA A 185 -8.85 5.47 -3.34
CA ALA A 185 -8.66 6.30 -4.53
C ALA A 185 -9.38 7.64 -4.40
N SER A 186 -10.65 7.65 -3.99
CA SER A 186 -11.46 8.87 -3.87
C SER A 186 -10.91 9.83 -2.82
N ASN A 187 -10.37 9.30 -1.72
CA ASN A 187 -9.82 10.08 -0.62
C ASN A 187 -8.31 10.37 -0.77
N LEU A 188 -7.65 9.80 -1.78
CA LEU A 188 -6.18 9.85 -1.94
C LEU A 188 -5.45 9.26 -0.72
N GLU A 189 -5.95 8.15 -0.18
CA GLU A 189 -5.49 7.52 1.07
C GLU A 189 -4.92 6.10 0.82
N PRO A 190 -3.75 5.94 0.18
CA PRO A 190 -3.16 4.62 -0.13
C PRO A 190 -2.84 3.81 1.12
N HIS A 191 -2.65 4.45 2.28
CA HIS A 191 -2.42 3.78 3.55
C HIS A 191 -3.58 2.85 3.97
N LEU A 192 -4.81 3.09 3.51
CA LEU A 192 -5.94 2.20 3.75
C LEU A 192 -5.72 0.82 3.13
N VAL A 193 -5.16 0.78 1.92
CA VAL A 193 -4.82 -0.48 1.25
C VAL A 193 -3.70 -1.20 2.00
N ALA A 194 -2.67 -0.48 2.46
CA ALA A 194 -1.58 -1.06 3.23
C ALA A 194 -2.05 -1.67 4.56
N ALA A 195 -2.91 -0.97 5.30
CA ALA A 195 -3.49 -1.46 6.54
C ALA A 195 -4.36 -2.71 6.31
N TRP A 196 -5.25 -2.64 5.32
CA TRP A 196 -6.13 -3.76 5.01
C TRP A 196 -5.40 -5.01 4.51
N LEU A 197 -4.33 -4.87 3.72
CA LEU A 197 -3.49 -6.00 3.32
C LEU A 197 -2.91 -6.74 4.53
N ARG A 198 -2.57 -6.02 5.59
CA ARG A 198 -2.09 -6.62 6.84
C ARG A 198 -3.19 -7.42 7.52
N GLU A 199 -4.42 -6.90 7.56
CA GLU A 199 -5.58 -7.63 8.12
C GLU A 199 -5.91 -8.88 7.30
N LEU A 200 -5.91 -8.77 5.96
CA LEU A 200 -6.11 -9.92 5.07
C LEU A 200 -5.02 -10.99 5.28
N ALA A 201 -3.76 -10.56 5.39
CA ALA A 201 -2.64 -11.47 5.67
C ALA A 201 -2.82 -12.17 7.04
N ASN A 202 -3.25 -11.42 8.06
CA ASN A 202 -3.52 -11.98 9.38
C ASN A 202 -4.66 -13.01 9.35
N ALA A 203 -5.76 -12.71 8.68
CA ALA A 203 -6.88 -13.65 8.50
C ALA A 203 -6.42 -14.93 7.81
N PHE A 204 -5.62 -14.81 6.74
CA PHE A 204 -5.08 -15.97 6.05
C PHE A 204 -4.09 -16.77 6.90
N HIS A 205 -3.17 -16.12 7.61
CA HIS A 205 -2.21 -16.82 8.46
C HIS A 205 -2.90 -17.59 9.60
N THR A 206 -3.94 -17.00 10.19
CA THR A 206 -4.75 -17.66 11.22
C THR A 206 -5.47 -18.89 10.66
N TYR A 207 -6.09 -18.75 9.49
CA TYR A 207 -6.73 -19.86 8.78
C TYR A 207 -5.73 -20.96 8.44
N TYR A 208 -4.56 -20.59 7.89
CA TYR A 208 -3.49 -21.52 7.52
C TYR A 208 -2.98 -22.35 8.71
N ASN A 209 -2.86 -21.73 9.87
CA ASN A 209 -2.37 -22.41 11.07
C ASN A 209 -3.45 -23.32 11.72
N SER A 210 -4.72 -23.05 11.47
CA SER A 210 -5.85 -23.74 12.13
C SER A 210 -6.46 -24.85 11.30
N HIS A 211 -6.25 -24.88 9.98
CA HIS A 211 -6.95 -25.80 9.09
C HIS A 211 -6.03 -26.47 8.06
N GLN A 212 -6.39 -27.70 7.69
CA GLN A 212 -5.78 -28.40 6.56
C GLN A 212 -6.55 -28.07 5.28
N PHE A 213 -5.86 -27.59 4.25
CA PHE A 213 -6.46 -27.31 2.94
C PHE A 213 -6.62 -28.58 2.09
N LEU A 214 -5.62 -29.46 2.15
CA LEU A 214 -5.52 -30.65 1.34
C LEU A 214 -6.11 -31.86 2.11
N VAL A 215 -7.45 -31.86 2.22
CA VAL A 215 -8.24 -32.93 2.85
C VAL A 215 -8.70 -33.96 1.83
N GLU A 216 -9.07 -35.18 2.27
CA GLU A 216 -9.55 -36.26 1.39
C GLU A 216 -10.90 -35.91 0.72
N ASP A 217 -11.81 -35.26 1.42
CA ASP A 217 -13.08 -34.79 0.87
C ASP A 217 -12.84 -33.80 -0.28
N ALA A 218 -13.10 -34.24 -1.50
CA ALA A 218 -12.81 -33.49 -2.72
C ALA A 218 -13.61 -32.17 -2.79
N ALA A 219 -14.88 -32.17 -2.42
CA ALA A 219 -15.75 -31.02 -2.47
C ALA A 219 -15.25 -29.93 -1.49
N LEU A 220 -14.93 -30.29 -0.25
CA LEU A 220 -14.37 -29.36 0.73
C LEU A 220 -12.97 -28.89 0.33
N ARG A 221 -12.12 -29.79 -0.16
CA ARG A 221 -10.78 -29.44 -0.66
C ARG A 221 -10.84 -28.42 -1.79
N ASN A 222 -11.68 -28.66 -2.81
CA ASN A 222 -11.82 -27.74 -3.94
C ASN A 222 -12.40 -26.39 -3.52
N ALA A 223 -13.37 -26.35 -2.60
CA ALA A 223 -13.88 -25.11 -2.02
C ALA A 223 -12.77 -24.32 -1.29
N ARG A 224 -11.97 -24.99 -0.44
CA ARG A 224 -10.83 -24.37 0.25
C ARG A 224 -9.76 -23.87 -0.72
N LEU A 225 -9.43 -24.64 -1.74
CA LEU A 225 -8.47 -24.22 -2.76
C LEU A 225 -9.00 -23.05 -3.61
N ALA A 226 -10.30 -22.98 -3.90
CA ALA A 226 -10.92 -21.82 -4.55
C ALA A 226 -10.76 -20.55 -3.70
N LEU A 227 -11.00 -20.64 -2.39
CA LEU A 227 -10.75 -19.54 -1.45
C LEU A 227 -9.27 -19.13 -1.40
N VAL A 228 -8.34 -20.09 -1.42
CA VAL A 228 -6.89 -19.86 -1.49
C VAL A 228 -6.50 -19.14 -2.78
N VAL A 229 -7.05 -19.54 -3.94
CA VAL A 229 -6.82 -18.86 -5.23
C VAL A 229 -7.33 -17.42 -5.20
N ALA A 230 -8.54 -17.19 -4.67
CA ALA A 230 -9.09 -15.84 -4.52
C ALA A 230 -8.19 -14.97 -3.61
N THR A 231 -7.74 -15.52 -2.48
CA THR A 231 -6.82 -14.85 -1.56
C THR A 231 -5.50 -14.48 -2.23
N ARG A 232 -4.91 -15.39 -3.01
CA ARG A 232 -3.69 -15.11 -3.79
C ARG A 232 -3.89 -13.93 -4.73
N GLN A 233 -4.99 -13.96 -5.50
CA GLN A 233 -5.25 -12.92 -6.48
C GLN A 233 -5.43 -11.55 -5.83
N VAL A 234 -6.17 -11.48 -4.73
CA VAL A 234 -6.47 -10.22 -4.05
C VAL A 234 -5.24 -9.67 -3.30
N LEU A 235 -4.45 -10.55 -2.64
CA LEU A 235 -3.15 -10.14 -2.07
C LEU A 235 -2.22 -9.56 -3.14
N LYS A 236 -2.11 -10.26 -4.28
CA LYS A 236 -1.29 -9.79 -5.40
C LYS A 236 -1.78 -8.45 -5.93
N ASN A 237 -3.07 -8.29 -6.15
CA ASN A 237 -3.65 -7.03 -6.65
C ASN A 237 -3.35 -5.86 -5.69
N GLY A 238 -3.52 -6.07 -4.38
CA GLY A 238 -3.23 -5.04 -3.38
C GLY A 238 -1.73 -4.69 -3.30
N LEU A 239 -0.85 -5.71 -3.37
CA LEU A 239 0.60 -5.49 -3.43
C LEU A 239 0.99 -4.73 -4.71
N ASP A 240 0.46 -5.11 -5.87
CA ASP A 240 0.72 -4.44 -7.15
C ASP A 240 0.26 -2.96 -7.13
N LEU A 241 -0.93 -2.66 -6.56
CA LEU A 241 -1.41 -1.29 -6.38
C LEU A 241 -0.43 -0.42 -5.58
N LEU A 242 0.20 -0.99 -4.57
CA LEU A 242 1.20 -0.29 -3.76
C LEU A 242 2.59 -0.31 -4.41
N GLY A 243 2.77 -0.98 -5.56
CA GLY A 243 4.04 -1.15 -6.24
C GLY A 243 5.02 -2.06 -5.50
N LEU A 244 4.50 -3.05 -4.78
CA LEU A 244 5.26 -4.05 -4.00
C LEU A 244 5.33 -5.37 -4.75
N GLY A 245 6.38 -6.13 -4.53
CA GLY A 245 6.51 -7.50 -5.04
C GLY A 245 5.57 -8.47 -4.34
N ALA A 246 5.09 -9.48 -5.08
CA ALA A 246 4.30 -10.59 -4.57
C ALA A 246 5.10 -11.90 -4.74
N PRO A 247 6.07 -12.20 -3.85
CA PRO A 247 6.93 -13.37 -3.99
C PRO A 247 6.13 -14.67 -3.82
N GLU A 248 6.43 -15.66 -4.64
CA GLU A 248 5.81 -16.97 -4.56
C GLU A 248 6.54 -17.92 -3.61
N LYS A 249 7.77 -17.57 -3.23
CA LYS A 249 8.62 -18.29 -2.26
C LYS A 249 9.36 -17.28 -1.39
N MET A 250 9.44 -17.59 -0.13
CA MET A 250 10.23 -16.87 0.87
C MET A 250 10.92 -17.88 1.80
#